data_5fedb6a33ce492b4826cafbe13177e37
#
_entry.id   5fedb6a33ce492b4826cafbe13177e37
#
_cell.length_a   1.000
_cell.length_b   1.000
_cell.length_c   1.000
_cell.angle_alpha   90.00
_cell.angle_beta   90.00
_cell.angle_gamma   90.00
#
_symmetry.space_group_name_H-M   'P 1'
#
loop_
_entity.id
_entity.type
_entity.pdbx_description
1 polymer ?
#
loop_
_entity_poly.entity_id
_entity_poly.type
_entity_poly.pdbx_seq_one_letter_code
_entity_poly.pdbx_strand_id
1 'polypeptide(L)'
;MKYCVFKTRFINEKLKKAWKKLENTDGTTPFLYFDFMKYVVLQSRFLSFNIPVFYYIENQRGDIVMIAPMKKNIFSGKIDTLGNLGFCDFTDFLYSHKLSWEERKECVLSLKSFIGKPFFLSRLCGDSETLQYLSGQFEILSTGEAVNIELPSDYDTHFKSLSKSVRQNIRTAYNRLAKNEKSFLFHFFIDANNIPSTVKTETKRCYLERQLDKYSNGLSFFSRLKHKLVVSALRHDNYSLYKNENAINASLYIEGKIAAFFAGFLNKKGDRIVIPRLAVDSSFKFFSPGYILLCESIKYLIDNSNVRNLDLCLGSEKYKTDMGGRKYETITVKVN
;
A
#
# COMPACT_ATOMS: atom_id res chain seq x y z
N MET A 1 23.92 -26.75 -9.41
CA MET A 1 22.63 -26.15 -9.11
C MET A 1 22.40 -24.95 -10.05
N LYS A 2 21.21 -24.82 -10.60
CA LYS A 2 20.87 -23.72 -11.51
C LYS A 2 20.76 -22.39 -10.77
N TYR A 3 20.36 -22.44 -9.50
CA TYR A 3 20.11 -21.28 -8.63
C TYR A 3 20.76 -21.45 -7.26
N CYS A 4 21.36 -20.39 -6.73
CA CYS A 4 21.97 -20.36 -5.41
C CYS A 4 21.21 -19.37 -4.52
N VAL A 5 20.82 -19.78 -3.32
CA VAL A 5 20.12 -18.95 -2.34
C VAL A 5 21.10 -18.32 -1.37
N PHE A 6 20.98 -17.03 -1.15
CA PHE A 6 21.78 -16.25 -0.22
C PHE A 6 20.91 -15.56 0.81
N LYS A 7 21.51 -15.23 1.95
CA LYS A 7 20.86 -14.51 3.05
C LYS A 7 21.74 -13.38 3.55
N THR A 8 21.15 -12.21 3.77
CA THR A 8 21.84 -11.06 4.35
C THR A 8 20.92 -10.26 5.28
N ARG A 9 21.51 -9.49 6.21
CA ARG A 9 20.79 -8.50 7.03
C ARG A 9 20.99 -7.07 6.54
N PHE A 10 21.87 -6.88 5.58
CA PHE A 10 22.26 -5.58 5.06
C PHE A 10 22.01 -5.53 3.55
N ILE A 11 21.59 -4.39 3.08
CA ILE A 11 21.45 -4.13 1.65
C ILE A 11 22.77 -3.52 1.18
N ASN A 12 23.59 -4.31 0.48
CA ASN A 12 24.79 -3.84 -0.18
C ASN A 12 24.47 -3.29 -1.58
N GLU A 13 25.45 -2.68 -2.25
CA GLU A 13 25.25 -2.06 -3.57
C GLU A 13 24.83 -3.07 -4.65
N LYS A 14 25.30 -4.34 -4.60
CA LYS A 14 24.86 -5.40 -5.51
C LYS A 14 23.36 -5.67 -5.36
N LEU A 15 22.90 -5.87 -4.14
CA LEU A 15 21.50 -6.14 -3.82
C LEU A 15 20.62 -4.92 -4.16
N LYS A 16 21.06 -3.71 -3.86
CA LYS A 16 20.36 -2.47 -4.17
C LYS A 16 20.16 -2.29 -5.69
N LYS A 17 21.24 -2.49 -6.49
CA LYS A 17 21.15 -2.42 -7.95
C LYS A 17 20.19 -3.45 -8.52
N ALA A 18 20.27 -4.69 -8.03
CA ALA A 18 19.35 -5.75 -8.42
C ALA A 18 17.91 -5.41 -8.05
N TRP A 19 17.67 -4.92 -6.81
CA TRP A 19 16.35 -4.53 -6.36
C TRP A 19 15.70 -3.48 -7.28
N LYS A 20 16.44 -2.38 -7.55
CA LYS A 20 15.97 -1.34 -8.45
C LYS A 20 15.70 -1.83 -9.89
N LYS A 21 16.35 -2.89 -10.31
CA LYS A 21 16.07 -3.55 -11.59
C LYS A 21 14.79 -4.42 -11.52
N LEU A 22 14.65 -5.23 -10.46
CA LEU A 22 13.53 -6.15 -10.30
C LEU A 22 12.21 -5.43 -10.00
N GLU A 23 12.24 -4.27 -9.31
CA GLU A 23 11.03 -3.49 -9.03
C GLU A 23 10.34 -2.91 -10.28
N ASN A 24 11.01 -2.95 -11.45
CA ASN A 24 10.44 -2.55 -12.74
C ASN A 24 9.70 -3.71 -13.43
N THR A 25 9.65 -4.91 -12.82
CA THR A 25 8.92 -6.04 -13.39
C THR A 25 7.40 -5.80 -13.24
N ASP A 26 6.66 -6.09 -14.30
CA ASP A 26 5.19 -5.99 -14.31
C ASP A 26 4.60 -6.81 -13.16
N GLY A 27 3.55 -6.27 -12.55
CA GLY A 27 2.90 -6.87 -11.39
C GLY A 27 3.56 -6.56 -10.05
N THR A 28 4.76 -5.96 -10.03
CA THR A 28 5.39 -5.58 -8.75
C THR A 28 4.61 -4.46 -8.07
N THR A 29 4.14 -4.74 -6.85
CA THR A 29 3.45 -3.73 -6.04
C THR A 29 4.42 -2.62 -5.62
N PRO A 30 3.98 -1.35 -5.61
CA PRO A 30 4.79 -0.23 -5.10
C PRO A 30 5.29 -0.39 -3.67
N PHE A 31 4.65 -1.22 -2.86
CA PHE A 31 5.12 -1.56 -1.51
C PHE A 31 6.45 -2.33 -1.49
N LEU A 32 6.86 -2.91 -2.61
CA LEU A 32 8.15 -3.58 -2.77
C LEU A 32 9.23 -2.68 -3.39
N TYR A 33 8.93 -1.43 -3.74
CA TYR A 33 9.94 -0.52 -4.29
C TYR A 33 11.02 -0.22 -3.27
N PHE A 34 12.26 -0.14 -3.74
CA PHE A 34 13.44 -0.02 -2.90
C PHE A 34 13.34 1.15 -1.91
N ASP A 35 12.97 2.32 -2.39
CA ASP A 35 12.94 3.53 -1.56
C ASP A 35 11.83 3.46 -0.49
N PHE A 36 10.70 2.83 -0.78
CA PHE A 36 9.68 2.52 0.23
C PHE A 36 10.16 1.45 1.20
N MET A 37 10.74 0.35 0.69
CA MET A 37 11.20 -0.76 1.53
C MET A 37 12.36 -0.37 2.45
N LYS A 38 13.27 0.49 2.00
CA LYS A 38 14.30 1.09 2.86
C LYS A 38 13.70 1.74 4.11
N TYR A 39 12.57 2.41 3.95
CA TYR A 39 11.84 3.00 5.06
C TYR A 39 11.20 1.95 5.97
N VAL A 40 10.55 0.94 5.41
CA VAL A 40 9.99 -0.19 6.18
C VAL A 40 11.07 -0.88 7.02
N VAL A 41 12.29 -1.01 6.48
CA VAL A 41 13.47 -1.53 7.19
C VAL A 41 13.82 -0.67 8.41
N LEU A 42 13.85 0.65 8.25
CA LEU A 42 14.15 1.57 9.36
C LEU A 42 13.08 1.49 10.45
N GLN A 43 11.80 1.50 10.06
CA GLN A 43 10.69 1.38 10.99
C GLN A 43 10.68 0.04 11.74
N SER A 44 10.99 -1.06 11.06
CA SER A 44 10.99 -2.39 11.68
C SER A 44 11.97 -2.50 12.84
N ARG A 45 13.10 -1.78 12.77
CA ARG A 45 14.12 -1.76 13.82
C ARG A 45 13.69 -1.02 15.08
N PHE A 46 12.89 0.05 14.93
CA PHE A 46 12.51 0.91 16.05
C PHE A 46 11.19 0.51 16.71
N LEU A 47 10.25 -0.08 15.96
CA LEU A 47 8.87 -0.31 16.43
C LEU A 47 8.56 -1.78 16.74
N SER A 48 9.47 -2.70 16.44
CA SER A 48 9.23 -4.12 16.67
C SER A 48 10.53 -4.89 16.96
N PHE A 49 10.40 -5.98 17.69
CA PHE A 49 11.52 -6.91 17.96
C PHE A 49 11.86 -7.77 16.71
N ASN A 50 11.76 -7.19 15.53
CA ASN A 50 12.03 -7.86 14.27
C ASN A 50 13.29 -7.31 13.61
N ILE A 51 14.13 -8.22 13.12
CA ILE A 51 15.33 -7.90 12.36
C ILE A 51 15.00 -8.13 10.88
N PRO A 52 15.21 -7.16 9.98
CA PRO A 52 15.13 -7.39 8.55
C PRO A 52 16.10 -8.46 8.11
N VAL A 53 15.64 -9.34 7.24
CA VAL A 53 16.44 -10.41 6.63
C VAL A 53 16.06 -10.48 5.16
N PHE A 54 17.02 -10.36 4.28
CA PHE A 54 16.82 -10.44 2.85
C PHE A 54 17.33 -11.76 2.34
N TYR A 55 16.47 -12.54 1.74
CA TYR A 55 16.88 -13.69 0.95
C TYR A 55 16.90 -13.26 -0.51
N TYR A 56 17.89 -13.71 -1.24
CA TYR A 56 17.96 -13.48 -2.68
C TYR A 56 18.56 -14.68 -3.39
N ILE A 57 18.23 -14.82 -4.65
CA ILE A 57 18.63 -15.94 -5.47
C ILE A 57 19.43 -15.43 -6.65
N GLU A 58 20.60 -16.06 -6.86
CA GLU A 58 21.47 -15.82 -8.01
C GLU A 58 21.39 -16.99 -9.00
N ASN A 59 21.42 -16.64 -10.28
CA ASN A 59 21.59 -17.60 -11.36
C ASN A 59 23.07 -17.97 -11.51
N GLN A 60 23.39 -18.88 -12.44
CA GLN A 60 24.76 -19.34 -12.71
C GLN A 60 25.73 -18.22 -13.16
N ARG A 61 25.19 -17.07 -13.63
CA ARG A 61 25.99 -15.89 -14.02
C ARG A 61 26.24 -14.94 -12.86
N GLY A 62 25.74 -15.23 -11.67
CA GLY A 62 25.80 -14.37 -10.49
C GLY A 62 24.82 -13.19 -10.51
N ASP A 63 23.84 -13.19 -11.44
CA ASP A 63 22.77 -12.19 -11.42
C ASP A 63 21.73 -12.54 -10.37
N ILE A 64 21.30 -11.55 -9.59
CA ILE A 64 20.18 -11.70 -8.67
C ILE A 64 18.88 -11.70 -9.48
N VAL A 65 18.13 -12.79 -9.41
CA VAL A 65 16.91 -13.03 -10.19
C VAL A 65 15.64 -13.04 -9.34
N MET A 66 15.77 -13.16 -8.02
CA MET A 66 14.65 -13.07 -7.05
C MET A 66 15.14 -12.43 -5.76
N ILE A 67 14.27 -11.62 -5.13
CA ILE A 67 14.49 -11.06 -3.80
C ILE A 67 13.24 -11.30 -2.96
N ALA A 68 13.43 -11.87 -1.76
CA ALA A 68 12.41 -12.08 -0.75
C ALA A 68 12.71 -11.20 0.48
N PRO A 69 12.08 -10.03 0.62
CA PRO A 69 12.22 -9.19 1.80
C PRO A 69 11.47 -9.82 2.97
N MET A 70 12.20 -10.25 3.99
CA MET A 70 11.65 -10.92 5.16
C MET A 70 12.09 -10.20 6.44
N LYS A 71 11.47 -10.57 7.55
CA LYS A 71 11.87 -10.18 8.91
C LYS A 71 11.94 -11.42 9.78
N LYS A 72 12.82 -11.40 10.78
CA LYS A 72 12.93 -12.44 11.82
C LYS A 72 12.66 -11.83 13.16
N ASN A 73 11.72 -12.37 13.92
CA ASN A 73 11.51 -11.99 15.31
C ASN A 73 12.66 -12.52 16.16
N ILE A 74 13.26 -11.66 17.02
CA ILE A 74 14.44 -12.00 17.81
C ILE A 74 14.15 -13.00 18.92
N PHE A 75 12.93 -13.01 19.47
CA PHE A 75 12.55 -13.90 20.57
C PHE A 75 12.00 -15.22 20.07
N SER A 76 11.00 -15.19 19.19
CA SER A 76 10.33 -16.41 18.71
C SER A 76 11.07 -17.09 17.55
N GLY A 77 12.03 -16.41 16.92
CA GLY A 77 12.67 -16.90 15.71
C GLY A 77 11.74 -16.97 14.47
N LYS A 78 10.49 -16.52 14.59
CA LYS A 78 9.50 -16.50 13.50
C LYS A 78 10.04 -15.68 12.33
N ILE A 79 9.97 -16.25 11.12
CA ILE A 79 10.29 -15.58 9.86
C ILE A 79 8.97 -15.21 9.18
N ASP A 80 8.84 -13.99 8.71
CA ASP A 80 7.64 -13.47 8.04
C ASP A 80 8.04 -12.45 6.97
N THR A 81 7.18 -12.15 6.01
CA THR A 81 7.41 -11.08 5.04
C THR A 81 7.65 -9.74 5.74
N LEU A 82 8.57 -8.96 5.20
CA LEU A 82 8.84 -7.61 5.67
C LEU A 82 7.75 -6.67 5.11
N GLY A 83 7.11 -5.88 5.97
CA GLY A 83 6.07 -4.94 5.57
C GLY A 83 4.84 -4.95 6.44
N ASN A 84 4.61 -5.96 7.27
CA ASN A 84 3.44 -6.05 8.15
C ASN A 84 3.56 -5.13 9.38
N LEU A 85 3.76 -3.82 9.16
CA LEU A 85 3.93 -2.80 10.21
C LEU A 85 2.89 -1.67 10.14
N GLY A 86 1.75 -1.92 9.48
CA GLY A 86 0.67 -0.93 9.37
C GLY A 86 0.86 0.12 8.28
N PHE A 87 1.94 0.06 7.50
CA PHE A 87 2.23 0.99 6.39
C PHE A 87 2.28 0.29 5.03
N CYS A 88 2.45 -1.02 5.02
CA CYS A 88 2.53 -1.84 3.84
C CYS A 88 1.29 -2.73 3.82
N ASP A 89 0.41 -2.49 2.89
CA ASP A 89 -0.85 -3.23 2.80
C ASP A 89 -0.67 -4.57 2.09
N PHE A 90 0.30 -4.66 1.18
CA PHE A 90 0.63 -5.91 0.47
C PHE A 90 2.10 -6.23 0.58
N THR A 91 2.39 -7.50 0.62
CA THR A 91 3.76 -8.04 0.54
C THR A 91 3.83 -9.08 -0.56
N ASP A 92 5.00 -9.29 -1.12
CA ASP A 92 5.31 -10.36 -2.07
C ASP A 92 6.83 -10.47 -2.24
N PHE A 93 7.28 -11.27 -3.20
CA PHE A 93 8.66 -11.35 -3.63
C PHE A 93 8.86 -10.58 -4.95
N LEU A 94 10.11 -10.19 -5.21
CA LEU A 94 10.51 -9.57 -6.46
C LEU A 94 11.10 -10.63 -7.38
N TYR A 95 10.66 -10.67 -8.62
CA TYR A 95 11.12 -11.62 -9.62
C TYR A 95 11.67 -10.92 -10.85
N SER A 96 12.65 -11.51 -11.49
CA SER A 96 13.10 -11.09 -12.82
C SER A 96 12.04 -11.44 -13.88
N HIS A 97 11.73 -10.46 -14.75
CA HIS A 97 10.86 -10.72 -15.92
C HIS A 97 11.45 -11.74 -16.91
N LYS A 98 12.76 -12.01 -16.80
CA LYS A 98 13.45 -13.00 -17.66
C LYS A 98 13.24 -14.44 -17.25
N LEU A 99 12.72 -14.68 -16.04
CA LEU A 99 12.43 -16.03 -15.56
C LEU A 99 11.09 -16.52 -16.12
N SER A 100 11.07 -17.77 -16.60
CA SER A 100 9.84 -18.46 -16.90
C SER A 100 9.04 -18.75 -15.62
N TRP A 101 7.80 -19.21 -15.76
CA TRP A 101 6.97 -19.62 -14.63
C TRP A 101 7.62 -20.75 -13.82
N GLU A 102 8.17 -21.76 -14.50
CA GLU A 102 8.85 -22.90 -13.90
C GLU A 102 10.10 -22.46 -13.13
N GLU A 103 10.85 -21.52 -13.70
CA GLU A 103 12.07 -21.00 -13.06
C GLU A 103 11.74 -20.18 -11.81
N ARG A 104 10.67 -19.38 -11.81
CA ARG A 104 10.21 -18.67 -10.61
C ARG A 104 9.76 -19.66 -9.54
N LYS A 105 9.01 -20.70 -9.91
CA LYS A 105 8.63 -21.80 -9.02
C LYS A 105 9.85 -22.49 -8.41
N GLU A 106 10.86 -22.83 -9.22
CA GLU A 106 12.11 -23.42 -8.75
C GLU A 106 12.83 -22.51 -7.73
N CYS A 107 12.85 -21.21 -7.98
CA CYS A 107 13.40 -20.21 -7.05
C CYS A 107 12.66 -20.21 -5.70
N VAL A 108 11.32 -20.21 -5.70
CA VAL A 108 10.52 -20.20 -4.47
C VAL A 108 10.71 -21.50 -3.67
N LEU A 109 10.74 -22.65 -4.35
CA LEU A 109 10.98 -23.96 -3.70
C LEU A 109 12.42 -24.06 -3.16
N SER A 110 13.41 -23.53 -3.88
CA SER A 110 14.80 -23.44 -3.39
C SER A 110 14.90 -22.56 -2.14
N LEU A 111 14.19 -21.42 -2.12
CA LEU A 111 14.11 -20.56 -0.92
C LEU A 111 13.49 -21.32 0.25
N LYS A 112 12.38 -22.03 0.04
CA LYS A 112 11.72 -22.84 1.07
C LYS A 112 12.68 -23.88 1.65
N SER A 113 13.35 -24.64 0.80
CA SER A 113 14.34 -25.63 1.20
C SER A 113 15.49 -25.01 1.98
N PHE A 114 16.01 -23.85 1.55
CA PHE A 114 17.08 -23.13 2.22
C PHE A 114 16.69 -22.62 3.61
N ILE A 115 15.48 -22.12 3.79
CA ILE A 115 14.96 -21.69 5.11
C ILE A 115 14.84 -22.90 6.04
N GLY A 116 14.45 -24.08 5.54
CA GLY A 116 14.44 -25.38 6.22
C GLY A 116 13.56 -25.47 7.47
N LYS A 117 12.64 -24.53 7.64
CA LYS A 117 11.66 -24.47 8.74
C LYS A 117 10.45 -23.65 8.32
N PRO A 118 9.31 -23.78 9.03
CA PRO A 118 8.12 -23.00 8.73
C PRO A 118 8.38 -21.50 8.76
N PHE A 119 7.82 -20.78 7.77
CA PHE A 119 7.85 -19.32 7.68
C PHE A 119 6.50 -18.79 7.21
N PHE A 120 6.32 -17.49 7.30
CA PHE A 120 5.03 -16.86 7.06
C PHE A 120 5.13 -15.88 5.89
N LEU A 121 4.05 -15.83 5.11
CA LEU A 121 3.85 -14.84 4.07
C LEU A 121 2.55 -14.12 4.41
N SER A 122 2.67 -12.86 4.83
CA SER A 122 1.54 -12.09 5.32
C SER A 122 1.04 -11.12 4.26
N ARG A 123 -0.28 -11.10 4.01
CA ARG A 123 -0.95 -10.12 3.13
C ARG A 123 -0.48 -10.18 1.66
N LEU A 124 -0.38 -11.39 1.11
CA LEU A 124 -0.25 -11.53 -0.34
C LEU A 124 -1.61 -11.28 -0.99
N CYS A 125 -1.63 -10.74 -2.21
CA CYS A 125 -2.85 -10.77 -3.02
C CYS A 125 -3.26 -12.22 -3.28
N GLY A 126 -4.57 -12.52 -3.31
CA GLY A 126 -5.06 -13.88 -3.49
C GLY A 126 -4.62 -14.52 -4.80
N ASP A 127 -4.35 -13.71 -5.82
CA ASP A 127 -3.82 -14.10 -7.14
C ASP A 127 -2.28 -14.06 -7.22
N SER A 128 -1.56 -13.84 -6.09
CA SER A 128 -0.10 -13.80 -6.07
C SER A 128 0.52 -15.04 -6.71
N GLU A 129 1.43 -14.84 -7.65
CA GLU A 129 2.21 -15.92 -8.26
C GLU A 129 3.02 -16.70 -7.21
N THR A 130 3.49 -16.04 -6.14
CA THR A 130 4.22 -16.69 -5.04
C THR A 130 3.38 -17.80 -4.39
N LEU A 131 2.07 -17.59 -4.20
CA LEU A 131 1.16 -18.62 -3.70
C LEU A 131 1.03 -19.80 -4.67
N GLN A 132 0.93 -19.50 -5.96
CA GLN A 132 0.84 -20.52 -7.01
C GLN A 132 2.12 -21.36 -7.09
N TYR A 133 3.31 -20.75 -6.96
CA TYR A 133 4.59 -21.44 -6.97
C TYR A 133 4.77 -22.38 -5.78
N LEU A 134 4.16 -22.08 -4.63
CA LEU A 134 4.17 -22.97 -3.46
C LEU A 134 3.31 -24.23 -3.65
N SER A 135 2.46 -24.28 -4.68
CA SER A 135 1.70 -25.48 -5.08
C SER A 135 0.96 -26.15 -3.91
N GLY A 136 0.30 -25.38 -3.05
CA GLY A 136 -0.44 -25.88 -1.88
C GLY A 136 0.42 -26.29 -0.68
N GLN A 137 1.73 -26.10 -0.70
CA GLN A 137 2.62 -26.42 0.43
C GLN A 137 2.56 -25.35 1.53
N PHE A 138 1.37 -24.89 1.86
CA PHE A 138 1.11 -23.89 2.89
C PHE A 138 -0.25 -24.12 3.55
N GLU A 139 -0.41 -23.53 4.73
CA GLU A 139 -1.66 -23.45 5.49
C GLU A 139 -2.15 -22.00 5.47
N ILE A 140 -3.42 -21.76 5.12
CA ILE A 140 -4.03 -20.43 5.19
C ILE A 140 -4.34 -20.12 6.66
N LEU A 141 -3.76 -19.05 7.17
CA LEU A 141 -3.96 -18.60 8.55
C LEU A 141 -5.07 -17.56 8.67
N SER A 142 -5.18 -16.68 7.69
CA SER A 142 -6.22 -15.67 7.63
C SER A 142 -6.38 -15.12 6.22
N THR A 143 -7.58 -14.66 5.94
CA THR A 143 -7.90 -13.91 4.73
C THR A 143 -8.31 -12.49 5.11
N GLY A 144 -8.15 -11.56 4.18
CA GLY A 144 -8.58 -10.18 4.31
C GLY A 144 -9.17 -9.71 2.99
N GLU A 145 -9.80 -8.56 3.00
CA GLU A 145 -10.36 -7.94 1.80
C GLU A 145 -9.63 -6.65 1.48
N ALA A 146 -9.43 -6.41 0.20
CA ALA A 146 -8.99 -5.14 -0.37
C ALA A 146 -9.95 -4.73 -1.48
N VAL A 147 -9.88 -3.47 -1.93
CA VAL A 147 -10.84 -2.95 -2.90
C VAL A 147 -10.12 -2.19 -4.00
N ASN A 148 -10.38 -2.55 -5.25
CA ASN A 148 -9.90 -1.87 -6.46
C ASN A 148 -11.05 -1.28 -7.26
N ILE A 149 -10.91 -0.03 -7.71
CA ILE A 149 -11.82 0.62 -8.66
C ILE A 149 -11.18 0.54 -10.05
N GLU A 150 -11.85 -0.13 -10.99
CA GLU A 150 -11.48 -0.09 -12.40
C GLU A 150 -12.03 1.19 -13.02
N LEU A 151 -11.17 2.01 -13.61
CA LEU A 151 -11.55 3.28 -14.22
C LEU A 151 -11.95 3.04 -15.69
N PRO A 152 -13.18 3.41 -16.09
CA PRO A 152 -13.59 3.38 -17.49
C PRO A 152 -12.92 4.52 -18.30
N SER A 153 -13.26 4.60 -19.58
CA SER A 153 -12.72 5.63 -20.47
C SER A 153 -13.26 7.04 -20.20
N ASP A 154 -14.41 7.15 -19.53
CA ASP A 154 -15.04 8.44 -19.21
C ASP A 154 -15.73 8.42 -17.85
N TYR A 155 -15.84 9.59 -17.24
CA TYR A 155 -16.42 9.73 -15.90
C TYR A 155 -17.94 9.48 -15.88
N ASP A 156 -18.66 9.82 -16.93
CA ASP A 156 -20.12 9.63 -16.98
C ASP A 156 -20.47 8.14 -16.92
N THR A 157 -19.72 7.31 -17.62
CA THR A 157 -19.82 5.85 -17.55
C THR A 157 -19.56 5.36 -16.13
N HIS A 158 -18.50 5.86 -15.49
CA HIS A 158 -18.23 5.52 -14.08
C HIS A 158 -19.42 5.93 -13.20
N PHE A 159 -19.86 7.19 -13.28
CA PHE A 159 -20.93 7.72 -12.44
C PHE A 159 -22.26 6.96 -12.63
N LYS A 160 -22.60 6.61 -13.88
CA LYS A 160 -23.81 5.83 -14.19
C LYS A 160 -23.76 4.41 -13.64
N SER A 161 -22.58 3.80 -13.54
CA SER A 161 -22.40 2.45 -12.97
C SER A 161 -22.68 2.39 -11.46
N LEU A 162 -22.58 3.52 -10.74
CA LEU A 162 -22.85 3.59 -9.31
C LEU A 162 -24.35 3.40 -9.02
N SER A 163 -24.68 2.90 -7.83
CA SER A 163 -26.07 2.75 -7.40
C SER A 163 -26.79 4.10 -7.32
N LYS A 164 -28.14 4.09 -7.48
CA LYS A 164 -28.95 5.31 -7.40
C LYS A 164 -28.74 6.07 -6.08
N SER A 165 -28.63 5.34 -4.97
CA SER A 165 -28.41 5.92 -3.65
C SER A 165 -27.04 6.60 -3.55
N VAL A 166 -26.00 5.99 -4.08
CA VAL A 166 -24.65 6.57 -4.08
C VAL A 166 -24.59 7.83 -4.95
N ARG A 167 -25.16 7.78 -6.17
CA ARG A 167 -25.27 8.98 -7.02
C ARG A 167 -25.99 10.12 -6.31
N GLN A 168 -27.07 9.80 -5.56
CA GLN A 168 -27.78 10.80 -4.78
C GLN A 168 -26.92 11.35 -3.62
N ASN A 169 -26.17 10.49 -2.93
CA ASN A 169 -25.25 10.93 -1.86
C ASN A 169 -24.18 11.88 -2.39
N ILE A 170 -23.61 11.57 -3.56
CA ILE A 170 -22.64 12.43 -4.23
C ILE A 170 -23.25 13.79 -4.55
N ARG A 171 -24.42 13.83 -5.22
CA ARG A 171 -25.13 15.08 -5.52
C ARG A 171 -25.43 15.87 -4.25
N THR A 172 -25.85 15.19 -3.18
CA THR A 172 -26.13 15.82 -1.89
C THR A 172 -24.87 16.46 -1.30
N ALA A 173 -23.70 15.82 -1.42
CA ALA A 173 -22.43 16.38 -0.94
C ALA A 173 -22.13 17.73 -1.64
N TYR A 174 -22.18 17.77 -2.98
CA TYR A 174 -21.99 19.03 -3.74
C TYR A 174 -23.05 20.08 -3.44
N ASN A 175 -24.34 19.68 -3.36
CA ASN A 175 -25.42 20.59 -3.05
C ASN A 175 -25.30 21.20 -1.63
N ARG A 176 -24.78 20.46 -0.66
CA ARG A 176 -24.52 20.99 0.69
C ARG A 176 -23.46 22.10 0.67
N LEU A 177 -22.39 21.92 -0.12
CA LEU A 177 -21.39 22.98 -0.30
C LEU A 177 -22.03 24.22 -0.94
N ALA A 178 -22.75 24.05 -2.05
CA ALA A 178 -23.40 25.16 -2.75
C ALA A 178 -24.41 25.92 -1.87
N LYS A 179 -25.30 25.18 -1.14
CA LYS A 179 -26.31 25.79 -0.25
C LYS A 179 -25.70 26.53 0.94
N ASN A 180 -24.50 26.18 1.37
CA ASN A 180 -23.79 26.84 2.46
C ASN A 180 -22.76 27.84 1.94
N GLU A 181 -22.78 28.14 0.65
CA GLU A 181 -21.86 29.08 -0.01
C GLU A 181 -20.39 28.75 0.26
N LYS A 182 -20.07 27.43 0.34
CA LYS A 182 -18.73 26.94 0.60
C LYS A 182 -18.03 26.57 -0.70
N SER A 183 -16.90 27.21 -0.96
CA SER A 183 -16.01 26.82 -2.05
C SER A 183 -15.13 25.63 -1.66
N PHE A 184 -14.75 24.83 -2.65
CA PHE A 184 -13.73 23.81 -2.47
C PHE A 184 -12.65 23.93 -3.54
N LEU A 185 -11.44 23.48 -3.18
CA LEU A 185 -10.31 23.34 -4.11
C LEU A 185 -9.84 21.89 -4.09
N PHE A 186 -9.59 21.37 -5.27
CA PHE A 186 -9.05 20.02 -5.45
C PHE A 186 -7.65 20.10 -6.05
N HIS A 187 -6.71 19.39 -5.46
CA HIS A 187 -5.35 19.27 -5.98
C HIS A 187 -4.98 17.80 -6.14
N PHE A 188 -4.37 17.46 -7.26
CA PHE A 188 -3.79 16.14 -7.51
C PHE A 188 -2.33 16.30 -7.90
N PHE A 189 -1.44 15.63 -7.16
CA PHE A 189 -0.01 15.68 -7.39
C PHE A 189 0.50 14.27 -7.70
N ILE A 190 1.29 14.17 -8.75
CA ILE A 190 2.09 12.99 -9.11
C ILE A 190 3.55 13.39 -8.96
N ASP A 191 4.39 12.51 -8.38
CA ASP A 191 5.75 12.73 -7.96
C ASP A 191 5.86 13.55 -6.64
N ALA A 192 6.64 12.99 -5.71
CA ALA A 192 6.88 13.58 -4.40
C ALA A 192 7.49 14.99 -4.45
N ASN A 193 8.27 15.31 -5.48
CA ASN A 193 8.91 16.61 -5.66
C ASN A 193 7.89 17.70 -5.99
N ASN A 194 6.80 17.34 -6.63
CA ASN A 194 5.71 18.25 -7.00
C ASN A 194 4.72 18.51 -5.86
N ILE A 195 4.77 17.72 -4.77
CA ILE A 195 3.88 17.90 -3.62
C ILE A 195 4.43 19.00 -2.71
N PRO A 196 3.72 20.14 -2.51
CA PRO A 196 4.17 21.22 -1.65
C PRO A 196 4.41 20.76 -0.20
N SER A 197 5.38 21.37 0.48
CA SER A 197 5.67 21.06 1.89
C SER A 197 4.49 21.34 2.83
N THR A 198 3.69 22.35 2.51
CA THR A 198 2.44 22.68 3.21
C THR A 198 1.45 21.50 3.12
N VAL A 199 1.19 20.99 1.92
CA VAL A 199 0.31 19.83 1.70
C VAL A 199 0.82 18.61 2.46
N LYS A 200 2.13 18.32 2.41
CA LYS A 200 2.74 17.21 3.19
C LYS A 200 2.50 17.36 4.69
N THR A 201 2.58 18.56 5.20
CA THR A 201 2.37 18.87 6.64
C THR A 201 0.90 18.74 7.03
N GLU A 202 0.00 19.31 6.25
CA GLU A 202 -1.44 19.29 6.53
C GLU A 202 -2.03 17.89 6.42
N THR A 203 -1.67 17.13 5.39
CA THR A 203 -2.11 15.75 5.23
C THR A 203 -1.60 14.86 6.36
N LYS A 204 -0.36 15.07 6.81
CA LYS A 204 0.18 14.39 7.99
C LYS A 204 -0.64 14.69 9.23
N ARG A 205 -0.96 15.98 9.48
CA ARG A 205 -1.78 16.40 10.63
C ARG A 205 -3.16 15.75 10.58
N CYS A 206 -3.87 15.86 9.46
CA CYS A 206 -5.20 15.28 9.27
C CYS A 206 -5.20 13.75 9.49
N TYR A 207 -4.18 13.04 8.99
CA TYR A 207 -4.04 11.60 9.19
C TYR A 207 -3.82 11.25 10.67
N LEU A 208 -2.96 11.98 11.37
CA LEU A 208 -2.66 11.74 12.79
C LEU A 208 -3.88 12.00 13.68
N GLU A 209 -4.61 13.08 13.45
CA GLU A 209 -5.86 13.40 14.16
C GLU A 209 -6.88 12.28 13.98
N ARG A 210 -7.12 11.82 12.75
CA ARG A 210 -7.99 10.67 12.50
C ARG A 210 -7.54 9.38 13.20
N GLN A 211 -6.23 9.10 13.24
CA GLN A 211 -5.74 7.91 13.95
C GLN A 211 -5.97 8.03 15.45
N LEU A 212 -5.80 9.21 16.04
CA LEU A 212 -6.10 9.46 17.43
C LEU A 212 -7.58 9.25 17.75
N ASP A 213 -8.48 9.81 16.92
CA ASP A 213 -9.94 9.68 17.08
C ASP A 213 -10.39 8.22 16.98
N LYS A 214 -9.91 7.49 15.97
CA LYS A 214 -10.28 6.09 15.73
C LYS A 214 -9.98 5.19 16.93
N TYR A 215 -8.93 5.49 17.69
CA TYR A 215 -8.46 4.65 18.78
C TYR A 215 -8.71 5.25 20.17
N SER A 216 -9.35 6.42 20.26
CA SER A 216 -9.72 7.02 21.55
C SER A 216 -10.86 6.25 22.25
N ASN A 217 -11.73 5.59 21.48
CA ASN A 217 -12.91 4.90 21.95
C ASN A 217 -12.69 3.37 21.95
N GLY A 218 -12.78 2.72 23.12
CA GLY A 218 -12.88 1.26 23.22
C GLY A 218 -11.60 0.46 23.43
N LEU A 219 -10.42 1.08 23.54
CA LEU A 219 -9.17 0.36 23.79
C LEU A 219 -8.83 0.21 25.29
N SER A 220 -8.24 -0.94 25.65
CA SER A 220 -7.61 -1.14 26.97
C SER A 220 -6.48 -0.12 27.21
N PHE A 221 -6.12 0.14 28.46
CA PHE A 221 -5.06 1.07 28.85
C PHE A 221 -3.73 0.78 28.11
N PHE A 222 -3.31 -0.47 28.05
CA PHE A 222 -2.06 -0.87 27.35
C PHE A 222 -2.14 -0.65 25.85
N SER A 223 -3.28 -0.90 25.22
CA SER A 223 -3.47 -0.65 23.80
C SER A 223 -3.43 0.84 23.46
N ARG A 224 -3.98 1.69 24.35
CA ARG A 224 -3.90 3.17 24.21
C ARG A 224 -2.47 3.67 24.33
N LEU A 225 -1.68 3.12 25.30
CA LEU A 225 -0.29 3.50 25.47
C LEU A 225 0.56 3.11 24.25
N LYS A 226 0.40 1.87 23.77
CA LYS A 226 1.06 1.38 22.55
C LYS A 226 0.69 2.24 21.34
N HIS A 227 -0.59 2.59 21.20
CA HIS A 227 -1.06 3.45 20.13
C HIS A 227 -0.45 4.85 20.19
N LYS A 228 -0.42 5.48 21.38
CA LYS A 228 0.24 6.79 21.57
C LYS A 228 1.72 6.75 21.19
N LEU A 229 2.43 5.67 21.52
CA LEU A 229 3.83 5.50 21.14
C LEU A 229 3.99 5.39 19.62
N VAL A 230 3.13 4.61 18.95
CA VAL A 230 3.11 4.50 17.48
C VAL A 230 2.80 5.85 16.83
N VAL A 231 1.79 6.57 17.31
CA VAL A 231 1.43 7.90 16.80
C VAL A 231 2.55 8.91 17.05
N SER A 232 3.21 8.84 18.22
CA SER A 232 4.38 9.69 18.52
C SER A 232 5.54 9.39 17.57
N ALA A 233 5.84 8.11 17.30
CA ALA A 233 6.84 7.73 16.32
C ALA A 233 6.49 8.23 14.92
N LEU A 234 5.21 8.17 14.52
CA LEU A 234 4.72 8.72 13.26
C LEU A 234 4.84 10.25 13.16
N ARG A 235 4.74 10.97 14.28
CA ARG A 235 4.96 12.43 14.31
C ARG A 235 6.40 12.82 13.97
N HIS A 236 7.37 12.04 14.41
CA HIS A 236 8.79 12.29 14.13
C HIS A 236 9.21 11.80 12.75
N ASP A 237 8.34 11.06 12.08
CA ASP A 237 8.63 10.53 10.77
C ASP A 237 8.29 11.56 9.69
N ASN A 238 9.31 11.90 8.91
CA ASN A 238 9.12 12.64 7.66
C ASN A 238 8.43 11.70 6.67
N TYR A 239 7.13 11.69 6.66
CA TYR A 239 6.19 10.93 5.86
C TYR A 239 6.85 10.24 4.65
N SER A 240 7.25 9.03 4.84
CA SER A 240 8.06 8.23 3.90
C SER A 240 7.37 7.98 2.57
N LEU A 241 6.04 8.04 2.56
CA LEU A 241 5.28 7.99 1.33
C LEU A 241 5.79 9.03 0.34
N TYR A 242 6.03 10.25 0.82
CA TYR A 242 6.47 11.38 -0.01
C TYR A 242 7.98 11.43 -0.31
N LYS A 243 8.75 10.42 0.09
CA LYS A 243 10.16 10.28 -0.31
C LYS A 243 10.35 9.44 -1.56
N ASN A 244 9.30 8.84 -2.05
CA ASN A 244 9.31 8.01 -3.24
C ASN A 244 8.91 8.86 -4.46
N GLU A 245 9.69 8.81 -5.53
CA GLU A 245 9.40 9.49 -6.80
C GLU A 245 7.99 9.19 -7.33
N ASN A 246 7.49 7.98 -7.09
CA ASN A 246 6.16 7.55 -7.52
C ASN A 246 5.04 7.95 -6.53
N ALA A 247 5.34 8.76 -5.51
CA ALA A 247 4.32 9.18 -4.55
C ALA A 247 3.27 10.07 -5.22
N ILE A 248 2.01 9.84 -4.84
CA ILE A 248 0.89 10.68 -5.25
C ILE A 248 0.19 11.27 -4.02
N ASN A 249 -0.45 12.40 -4.22
CA ASN A 249 -1.36 12.98 -3.25
C ASN A 249 -2.56 13.59 -3.96
N ALA A 250 -3.76 13.32 -3.44
CA ALA A 250 -4.97 14.07 -3.75
C ALA A 250 -5.49 14.73 -2.49
N SER A 251 -5.78 16.01 -2.56
CA SER A 251 -6.24 16.80 -1.43
C SER A 251 -7.43 17.68 -1.80
N LEU A 252 -8.46 17.65 -0.95
CA LEU A 252 -9.65 18.48 -1.05
C LEU A 252 -9.63 19.50 0.09
N TYR A 253 -9.71 20.76 -0.27
CA TYR A 253 -9.81 21.88 0.65
C TYR A 253 -11.22 22.46 0.62
N ILE A 254 -11.75 22.80 1.79
CA ILE A 254 -12.98 23.56 1.94
C ILE A 254 -12.63 24.81 2.75
N GLU A 255 -12.93 25.99 2.21
CA GLU A 255 -12.58 27.28 2.83
C GLU A 255 -11.09 27.37 3.24
N GLY A 256 -10.21 26.90 2.36
CA GLY A 256 -8.76 26.93 2.58
C GLY A 256 -8.22 25.97 3.62
N LYS A 257 -9.06 25.07 4.19
CA LYS A 257 -8.64 24.03 5.14
C LYS A 257 -8.78 22.65 4.51
N ILE A 258 -7.81 21.78 4.79
CA ILE A 258 -7.87 20.39 4.29
C ILE A 258 -9.06 19.66 4.90
N ALA A 259 -9.99 19.22 4.04
CA ALA A 259 -11.19 18.49 4.44
C ALA A 259 -11.07 16.99 4.24
N ALA A 260 -10.32 16.58 3.20
CA ALA A 260 -10.01 15.17 2.94
C ALA A 260 -8.76 15.06 2.10
N PHE A 261 -8.06 13.93 2.22
CA PHE A 261 -6.95 13.60 1.33
C PHE A 261 -6.79 12.10 1.18
N PHE A 262 -6.11 11.69 0.14
CA PHE A 262 -5.42 10.41 0.10
C PHE A 262 -3.98 10.56 -0.37
N ALA A 263 -3.15 9.61 0.02
CA ALA A 263 -1.76 9.51 -0.40
C ALA A 263 -1.41 8.06 -0.72
N GLY A 264 -0.59 7.87 -1.72
CA GLY A 264 -0.22 6.55 -2.19
C GLY A 264 0.87 6.59 -3.24
N PHE A 265 0.86 5.61 -4.12
CA PHE A 265 1.90 5.42 -5.12
C PHE A 265 1.31 5.10 -6.49
N LEU A 266 1.86 5.71 -7.51
CA LEU A 266 1.71 5.27 -8.89
C LEU A 266 2.67 4.10 -9.15
N ASN A 267 2.22 3.03 -9.78
CA ASN A 267 3.13 1.97 -10.20
C ASN A 267 4.02 2.44 -11.37
N LYS A 268 5.12 1.74 -11.62
CA LYS A 268 6.11 2.14 -12.63
C LYS A 268 5.59 2.06 -14.07
N LYS A 269 4.57 1.27 -14.31
CA LYS A 269 3.87 1.21 -15.60
C LYS A 269 2.93 2.41 -15.83
N GLY A 270 2.55 3.12 -14.76
CA GLY A 270 1.68 4.29 -14.85
C GLY A 270 0.19 3.95 -15.00
N ASP A 271 -0.22 2.69 -14.81
CA ASP A 271 -1.60 2.24 -15.02
C ASP A 271 -2.36 1.90 -13.73
N ARG A 272 -1.67 1.88 -12.56
CA ARG A 272 -2.28 1.60 -11.25
C ARG A 272 -1.77 2.56 -10.18
N ILE A 273 -2.71 3.07 -9.38
CA ILE A 273 -2.42 3.78 -8.14
C ILE A 273 -2.84 2.89 -6.97
N VAL A 274 -1.99 2.76 -5.95
CA VAL A 274 -2.32 2.13 -4.66
C VAL A 274 -2.41 3.19 -3.57
N ILE A 275 -3.48 3.17 -2.77
CA ILE A 275 -3.82 4.20 -1.77
C ILE A 275 -3.85 3.60 -0.36
N PRO A 276 -2.71 3.48 0.31
CA PRO A 276 -2.66 2.99 1.69
C PRO A 276 -3.14 4.02 2.73
N ARG A 277 -3.33 5.26 2.34
CA ARG A 277 -3.71 6.35 3.25
C ARG A 277 -4.83 7.19 2.67
N LEU A 278 -5.95 7.21 3.38
CA LEU A 278 -7.06 8.12 3.15
C LEU A 278 -7.56 8.65 4.51
N ALA A 279 -7.75 9.93 4.62
CA ALA A 279 -8.35 10.54 5.80
C ALA A 279 -9.31 11.66 5.43
N VAL A 280 -10.28 11.87 6.31
CA VAL A 280 -11.27 12.94 6.27
C VAL A 280 -11.21 13.67 7.61
N ASP A 281 -11.16 14.97 7.59
CA ASP A 281 -11.30 15.80 8.78
C ASP A 281 -12.77 15.76 9.26
N SER A 282 -12.97 15.37 10.52
CA SER A 282 -14.29 15.18 11.12
C SER A 282 -15.12 16.48 11.17
N SER A 283 -14.48 17.63 11.21
CA SER A 283 -15.15 18.94 11.20
C SER A 283 -15.94 19.20 9.90
N PHE A 284 -15.53 18.58 8.80
CA PHE A 284 -16.19 18.68 7.49
C PHE A 284 -17.13 17.52 7.17
N LYS A 285 -17.41 16.61 8.12
CA LYS A 285 -18.23 15.40 7.92
C LYS A 285 -19.59 15.69 7.29
N PHE A 286 -20.21 16.84 7.63
CA PHE A 286 -21.49 17.27 7.06
C PHE A 286 -21.46 17.35 5.52
N PHE A 287 -20.34 17.79 4.94
CA PHE A 287 -20.16 17.93 3.50
C PHE A 287 -19.75 16.64 2.78
N SER A 288 -19.53 15.56 3.53
CA SER A 288 -19.08 14.25 2.97
C SER A 288 -17.86 14.36 2.04
N PRO A 289 -16.77 15.03 2.46
CA PRO A 289 -15.66 15.40 1.56
C PRO A 289 -14.91 14.19 0.99
N GLY A 290 -15.02 13.01 1.59
CA GLY A 290 -14.44 11.77 1.04
C GLY A 290 -15.06 11.36 -0.30
N TYR A 291 -16.39 11.53 -0.47
CA TYR A 291 -17.03 11.29 -1.77
C TYR A 291 -16.59 12.30 -2.83
N ILE A 292 -16.51 13.59 -2.46
CA ILE A 292 -16.07 14.65 -3.38
C ILE A 292 -14.61 14.38 -3.80
N LEU A 293 -13.73 14.09 -2.84
CA LEU A 293 -12.32 13.76 -3.10
C LEU A 293 -12.19 12.61 -4.12
N LEU A 294 -12.90 11.50 -3.91
CA LEU A 294 -12.83 10.36 -4.82
C LEU A 294 -13.43 10.68 -6.20
N CYS A 295 -14.55 11.41 -6.25
CA CYS A 295 -15.15 11.84 -7.53
C CYS A 295 -14.18 12.71 -8.35
N GLU A 296 -13.62 13.75 -7.72
CA GLU A 296 -12.68 14.66 -8.39
C GLU A 296 -11.38 13.93 -8.79
N SER A 297 -10.93 12.98 -7.96
CA SER A 297 -9.75 12.17 -8.30
C SER A 297 -10.00 11.24 -9.48
N ILE A 298 -11.17 10.57 -9.54
CA ILE A 298 -11.54 9.69 -10.64
C ILE A 298 -11.66 10.50 -11.94
N LYS A 299 -12.34 11.66 -11.92
CA LYS A 299 -12.39 12.58 -13.08
C LYS A 299 -10.99 12.94 -13.55
N TYR A 300 -10.16 13.46 -12.62
CA TYR A 300 -8.80 13.88 -12.94
C TYR A 300 -7.98 12.75 -13.58
N LEU A 301 -8.05 11.54 -13.02
CA LEU A 301 -7.28 10.40 -13.52
C LEU A 301 -7.74 9.94 -14.90
N ILE A 302 -9.05 9.93 -15.15
CA ILE A 302 -9.62 9.59 -16.46
C ILE A 302 -9.17 10.60 -17.53
N ASP A 303 -9.22 11.89 -17.19
CA ASP A 303 -8.96 12.96 -18.14
C ASP A 303 -7.46 13.22 -18.37
N ASN A 304 -6.60 12.94 -17.37
CA ASN A 304 -5.21 13.41 -17.36
C ASN A 304 -4.16 12.30 -17.20
N SER A 305 -4.56 11.02 -17.22
CA SER A 305 -3.61 9.93 -17.00
C SER A 305 -3.96 8.64 -17.74
N ASN A 306 -3.01 7.70 -17.74
CA ASN A 306 -3.21 6.33 -18.23
C ASN A 306 -3.64 5.35 -17.13
N VAL A 307 -3.95 5.85 -15.93
CA VAL A 307 -4.37 5.00 -14.81
C VAL A 307 -5.69 4.32 -15.14
N ARG A 308 -5.73 3.00 -14.94
CA ARG A 308 -6.93 2.17 -15.12
C ARG A 308 -7.38 1.51 -13.83
N ASN A 309 -6.54 1.52 -12.81
CA ASN A 309 -6.81 0.89 -11.54
C ASN A 309 -6.50 1.84 -10.38
N LEU A 310 -7.52 2.13 -9.58
CA LEU A 310 -7.41 2.89 -8.34
C LEU A 310 -7.62 1.92 -7.17
N ASP A 311 -6.53 1.41 -6.63
CA ASP A 311 -6.53 0.42 -5.56
C ASP A 311 -6.61 1.13 -4.20
N LEU A 312 -7.75 0.98 -3.52
CA LEU A 312 -7.99 1.57 -2.21
C LEU A 312 -7.43 0.70 -1.07
N CYS A 313 -6.64 -0.32 -1.41
CA CYS A 313 -5.92 -1.19 -0.51
C CYS A 313 -6.82 -1.90 0.52
N LEU A 314 -6.22 -2.36 1.64
CA LEU A 314 -6.89 -3.16 2.67
C LEU A 314 -8.11 -2.47 3.28
N GLY A 315 -9.07 -3.31 3.65
CA GLY A 315 -10.35 -2.92 4.23
C GLY A 315 -11.46 -2.83 3.21
N SER A 316 -12.64 -3.24 3.62
CA SER A 316 -13.87 -3.25 2.79
C SER A 316 -14.89 -2.23 3.30
N GLU A 317 -14.39 -1.06 3.71
CA GLU A 317 -15.27 0.02 4.15
C GLU A 317 -16.26 0.37 3.05
N LYS A 318 -17.53 0.54 3.45
CA LYS A 318 -18.68 0.71 2.54
C LYS A 318 -18.45 1.76 1.44
N TYR A 319 -17.80 2.88 1.75
CA TYR A 319 -17.54 3.93 0.76
C TYR A 319 -16.69 3.45 -0.43
N LYS A 320 -15.80 2.46 -0.23
CA LYS A 320 -14.95 1.93 -1.30
C LYS A 320 -15.80 1.18 -2.35
N THR A 321 -16.71 0.33 -1.89
CA THR A 321 -17.64 -0.38 -2.77
C THR A 321 -18.73 0.54 -3.32
N ASP A 322 -19.20 1.51 -2.53
CA ASP A 322 -20.12 2.55 -2.99
C ASP A 322 -19.56 3.33 -4.19
N MET A 323 -18.25 3.59 -4.22
CA MET A 323 -17.55 4.27 -5.31
C MET A 323 -17.21 3.35 -6.49
N GLY A 324 -17.85 2.19 -6.61
CA GLY A 324 -17.68 1.26 -7.72
C GLY A 324 -16.53 0.28 -7.54
N GLY A 325 -15.94 0.21 -6.35
CA GLY A 325 -14.86 -0.69 -6.06
C GLY A 325 -15.28 -2.16 -6.00
N ARG A 326 -14.47 -3.03 -6.57
CA ARG A 326 -14.60 -4.49 -6.47
C ARG A 326 -13.65 -5.03 -5.43
N LYS A 327 -14.17 -5.90 -4.57
CA LYS A 327 -13.37 -6.59 -3.56
C LYS A 327 -12.49 -7.65 -4.20
N TYR A 328 -11.28 -7.79 -3.65
CA TYR A 328 -10.40 -8.90 -3.92
C TYR A 328 -9.78 -9.38 -2.61
N GLU A 329 -9.31 -10.62 -2.61
CA GLU A 329 -8.81 -11.27 -1.40
C GLU A 329 -7.34 -11.00 -1.16
N THR A 330 -6.96 -10.89 0.11
CA THR A 330 -5.58 -10.97 0.58
C THR A 330 -5.42 -12.14 1.52
N ILE A 331 -4.28 -12.83 1.44
CA ILE A 331 -4.08 -14.11 2.13
C ILE A 331 -2.81 -14.03 2.98
N THR A 332 -2.90 -14.54 4.19
CA THR A 332 -1.75 -14.79 5.07
C THR A 332 -1.59 -16.28 5.23
N VAL A 333 -0.41 -16.80 4.93
CA VAL A 333 -0.12 -18.23 4.96
C VAL A 333 1.07 -18.55 5.83
N LYS A 334 1.09 -19.80 6.34
CA LYS A 334 2.25 -20.47 6.90
C LYS A 334 2.74 -21.47 5.88
N VAL A 335 3.96 -21.31 5.43
CA VAL A 335 4.66 -22.26 4.55
C VAL A 335 5.36 -23.29 5.44
N ASN A 336 5.08 -24.57 5.22
CA ASN A 336 5.60 -25.68 6.03
C ASN A 336 6.87 -26.29 5.43
#